data_6004a51e3fb9fce4b136896c6facc31f
#
_entry.id   6004a51e3fb9fce4b136896c6facc31f
#
_cell.length_a   1.000
_cell.length_b   1.000
_cell.length_c   1.000
_cell.angle_alpha   90.00
_cell.angle_beta   90.00
_cell.angle_gamma   90.00
#
_symmetry.space_group_name_H-M   'P 1'
#
loop_
_entity.id
_entity.type
_entity.pdbx_description
1 polymer ?
#
loop_
_entity_poly.entity_id
_entity_poly.type
_entity_poly.pdbx_seq_one_letter_code
_entity_poly.pdbx_strand_id
1 'polypeptide(L)'
;MKKFFAIIAGFISFIAISNIALAYSGDIAIDKQDVTFSTDNFTEGKDIRIYATVINNSTQDLLGVVRFYDNNGQIGGDQVISLFAKKTDGVFIDWFPNYGKQTVTVKIFPWQTGIDDPSNNSISTEIYVAQDTDHDGIPNDKDPDMDGDGVENAKDAFPLNPKEWKDTDGDGIGDNSDPDIDNDGVPNKFDEMPYDANETLDTDHDGIGNNADTDDDNDGLPDIKELQIGTNPLKADTDGDGVIDGKDAFPLDPKEWKDTDGDGIGDNSDTDIDNDGIPNKEDKFPFNKAPVIELKDDKSSVDIFTPQIFDATSSTDSDGKIVSYKWEVDGKEIQEGNALTTNFNTLGKHDVKLTITDNSGESVSKNFEVSVLNLGFYKEIGLSLATILLALGIYFKYIAAAKDRKDQENSENKLNS
;
A
#
# COMPACT_ATOMS: atom_id res chain seq x y z
N MET A 1 86.18 -40.42 -67.39
CA MET A 1 86.63 -41.79 -67.75
C MET A 1 86.77 -42.58 -66.47
N LYS A 2 86.08 -43.68 -66.45
CA LYS A 2 86.38 -44.95 -65.70
C LYS A 2 86.68 -44.84 -64.20
N LYS A 3 85.64 -45.25 -63.37
CA LYS A 3 85.54 -46.48 -62.62
C LYS A 3 86.65 -46.74 -61.59
N PHE A 4 86.29 -46.86 -60.34
CA PHE A 4 86.48 -48.16 -59.65
C PHE A 4 85.57 -48.20 -58.38
N PHE A 5 84.78 -49.25 -58.40
CA PHE A 5 83.96 -49.77 -57.21
C PHE A 5 84.96 -50.37 -56.19
N ALA A 6 84.75 -50.07 -54.94
CA ALA A 6 85.25 -50.96 -53.88
C ALA A 6 84.11 -51.24 -52.89
N ILE A 7 83.67 -52.43 -52.87
CA ILE A 7 82.74 -53.05 -51.95
C ILE A 7 83.47 -53.23 -50.64
N ILE A 8 83.00 -52.58 -49.52
CA ILE A 8 83.37 -52.97 -48.18
C ILE A 8 82.12 -53.53 -47.55
N ALA A 9 82.07 -54.89 -47.45
CA ALA A 9 81.05 -55.60 -46.60
C ALA A 9 81.44 -55.39 -45.16
N GLY A 10 80.72 -54.50 -44.49
CA GLY A 10 80.84 -54.36 -43.02
C GLY A 10 79.90 -55.42 -42.35
N PHE A 11 80.51 -56.27 -41.62
CA PHE A 11 79.85 -57.16 -40.64
C PHE A 11 79.13 -56.35 -39.64
N ILE A 12 77.81 -56.29 -39.70
CA ILE A 12 76.96 -55.78 -38.57
C ILE A 12 76.83 -56.99 -37.60
N SER A 13 77.57 -56.93 -36.53
CA SER A 13 77.36 -57.76 -35.37
C SER A 13 76.08 -57.38 -34.68
N PHE A 14 75.06 -58.16 -34.81
CA PHE A 14 73.82 -58.06 -33.98
C PHE A 14 74.17 -58.43 -32.57
N ILE A 15 74.43 -57.43 -31.72
CA ILE A 15 74.41 -57.65 -30.27
C ILE A 15 72.95 -57.81 -29.87
N ALA A 16 72.55 -59.05 -29.67
CA ALA A 16 71.31 -59.31 -28.98
C ALA A 16 71.44 -58.75 -27.58
N ILE A 17 70.81 -57.61 -27.36
CA ILE A 17 70.60 -57.15 -25.98
C ILE A 17 69.55 -58.11 -25.40
N SER A 18 70.04 -59.14 -24.70
CA SER A 18 69.19 -59.91 -23.85
C SER A 18 68.55 -58.94 -22.82
N ASN A 19 67.28 -58.81 -22.89
CA ASN A 19 66.52 -58.17 -21.78
C ASN A 19 66.88 -58.99 -20.54
N ILE A 20 67.80 -58.46 -19.74
CA ILE A 20 67.99 -58.94 -18.37
C ILE A 20 66.74 -58.50 -17.65
N ALA A 21 65.80 -59.44 -17.50
CA ALA A 21 64.70 -59.23 -16.57
C ALA A 21 65.35 -59.03 -15.19
N LEU A 22 65.32 -57.80 -14.70
CA LEU A 22 65.66 -57.52 -13.30
C LEU A 22 64.68 -58.33 -12.44
N ALA A 23 65.19 -59.40 -11.87
CA ALA A 23 64.40 -60.16 -10.91
C ALA A 23 64.36 -59.39 -9.59
N TYR A 24 63.25 -58.72 -9.34
CA TYR A 24 63.04 -58.06 -8.05
C TYR A 24 62.93 -59.15 -6.97
N SER A 25 63.63 -58.98 -5.84
CA SER A 25 63.61 -59.94 -4.69
C SER A 25 62.50 -59.58 -3.70
N GLY A 26 61.98 -58.39 -3.79
CA GLY A 26 60.82 -57.89 -3.06
C GLY A 26 59.77 -57.35 -4.04
N ASP A 27 58.56 -57.32 -3.67
CA ASP A 27 57.50 -56.70 -4.49
C ASP A 27 56.28 -56.37 -3.62
N ILE A 28 56.00 -55.05 -3.48
CA ILE A 28 54.77 -54.56 -2.89
C ILE A 28 53.92 -54.04 -4.04
N ALA A 29 52.69 -54.47 -4.16
CA ALA A 29 51.83 -54.14 -5.30
C ALA A 29 50.46 -53.64 -4.83
N ILE A 30 49.81 -52.92 -5.72
CA ILE A 30 48.39 -52.48 -5.61
C ILE A 30 47.72 -52.57 -6.98
N ASP A 31 46.54 -53.14 -7.01
CA ASP A 31 45.70 -53.21 -8.17
C ASP A 31 44.45 -52.32 -8.02
N LYS A 32 43.76 -52.06 -9.12
CA LYS A 32 42.57 -51.23 -9.13
C LYS A 32 41.44 -51.68 -8.20
N GLN A 33 41.27 -52.99 -8.10
CA GLN A 33 40.27 -53.62 -7.21
C GLN A 33 40.60 -53.47 -5.72
N ASP A 34 41.82 -53.10 -5.40
CA ASP A 34 42.31 -52.95 -4.04
C ASP A 34 42.08 -51.52 -3.50
N VAL A 35 41.62 -50.59 -4.34
CA VAL A 35 41.19 -49.24 -3.95
C VAL A 35 39.68 -49.17 -3.94
N THR A 36 39.11 -48.94 -2.78
CA THR A 36 37.65 -48.85 -2.58
C THR A 36 37.30 -47.58 -1.79
N PHE A 37 36.04 -47.20 -1.84
CA PHE A 37 35.51 -46.00 -1.20
C PHE A 37 34.41 -46.36 -0.22
N SER A 38 34.19 -45.51 0.79
CA SER A 38 33.09 -45.67 1.77
C SER A 38 31.70 -45.45 1.15
N THR A 39 31.62 -44.89 -0.08
CA THR A 39 30.39 -44.63 -0.80
C THR A 39 30.63 -44.69 -2.31
N ASP A 40 29.57 -45.01 -3.08
CA ASP A 40 29.55 -44.87 -4.52
C ASP A 40 28.95 -43.50 -4.98
N ASN A 41 28.39 -42.72 -4.07
CA ASN A 41 27.89 -41.37 -4.29
C ASN A 41 28.94 -40.35 -3.84
N PHE A 42 29.64 -39.81 -4.82
CA PHE A 42 30.68 -38.80 -4.59
C PHE A 42 30.06 -37.41 -4.69
N THR A 43 29.93 -36.73 -3.55
CA THR A 43 29.35 -35.40 -3.43
C THR A 43 30.42 -34.45 -2.87
N GLU A 44 30.46 -33.23 -3.35
CA GLU A 44 31.38 -32.17 -2.92
C GLU A 44 31.31 -31.96 -1.41
N GLY A 45 32.49 -31.75 -0.77
CA GLY A 45 32.56 -31.47 0.67
C GLY A 45 32.22 -32.64 1.60
N LYS A 46 31.69 -33.75 1.08
CA LYS A 46 31.31 -34.91 1.90
C LYS A 46 32.55 -35.71 2.32
N ASP A 47 32.58 -36.11 3.61
CA ASP A 47 33.65 -36.98 4.10
C ASP A 47 33.57 -38.37 3.47
N ILE A 48 34.53 -38.68 2.63
CA ILE A 48 34.66 -39.96 1.93
C ILE A 48 35.95 -40.65 2.33
N ARG A 49 35.84 -41.86 2.82
CA ARG A 49 37.04 -42.66 3.17
C ARG A 49 37.50 -43.44 1.97
N ILE A 50 38.79 -43.31 1.64
CA ILE A 50 39.46 -44.10 0.60
C ILE A 50 40.25 -45.20 1.32
N TYR A 51 39.99 -46.44 0.95
CA TYR A 51 40.69 -47.63 1.41
C TYR A 51 41.65 -48.11 0.35
N ALA A 52 42.84 -48.52 0.76
CA ALA A 52 43.81 -49.20 -0.12
C ALA A 52 44.34 -50.44 0.56
N THR A 53 44.22 -51.55 -0.14
CA THR A 53 44.85 -52.85 0.32
C THR A 53 46.08 -53.08 -0.52
N VAL A 54 47.22 -53.23 0.13
CA VAL A 54 48.51 -53.48 -0.53
C VAL A 54 48.95 -54.92 -0.22
N ILE A 55 49.60 -55.56 -1.20
CA ILE A 55 50.05 -56.94 -1.09
C ILE A 55 51.57 -57.01 -1.19
N ASN A 56 52.18 -57.85 -0.35
CA ASN A 56 53.57 -58.23 -0.49
C ASN A 56 53.70 -59.56 -1.22
N ASN A 57 54.12 -59.50 -2.48
CA ASN A 57 54.34 -60.66 -3.35
C ASN A 57 55.65 -61.36 -3.12
N SER A 58 56.51 -60.85 -2.18
CA SER A 58 57.82 -61.38 -1.92
C SER A 58 57.86 -62.47 -0.80
N THR A 59 59.01 -63.00 -0.58
CA THR A 59 59.28 -63.94 0.53
C THR A 59 59.96 -63.31 1.74
N GLN A 60 60.06 -61.94 1.73
CA GLN A 60 60.63 -61.12 2.80
C GLN A 60 59.59 -60.19 3.37
N ASP A 61 59.71 -59.83 4.63
CA ASP A 61 58.91 -58.75 5.24
C ASP A 61 59.35 -57.41 4.71
N LEU A 62 58.38 -56.55 4.31
CA LEU A 62 58.64 -55.26 3.71
C LEU A 62 57.95 -54.14 4.47
N LEU A 63 58.57 -53.00 4.49
CA LEU A 63 58.05 -51.77 5.10
C LEU A 63 57.93 -50.68 4.03
N GLY A 64 56.97 -49.75 4.21
CA GLY A 64 56.78 -48.63 3.29
C GLY A 64 55.74 -47.67 3.76
N VAL A 65 55.39 -46.77 2.90
CA VAL A 65 54.25 -45.84 3.10
C VAL A 65 53.37 -45.85 1.86
N VAL A 66 52.07 -45.69 2.09
CA VAL A 66 51.09 -45.41 1.04
C VAL A 66 50.73 -43.95 1.15
N ARG A 67 50.67 -43.26 0.01
CA ARG A 67 50.18 -41.89 -0.13
C ARG A 67 49.03 -41.84 -1.10
N PHE A 68 48.05 -41.05 -0.73
CA PHE A 68 46.89 -40.79 -1.54
C PHE A 68 46.99 -39.40 -2.13
N TYR A 69 46.55 -39.22 -3.34
CA TYR A 69 46.55 -37.98 -4.08
C TYR A 69 45.23 -37.77 -4.77
N ASP A 70 44.83 -36.53 -4.93
CA ASP A 70 43.78 -36.07 -5.84
C ASP A 70 44.36 -35.04 -6.82
N ASN A 71 43.49 -34.32 -7.54
CA ASN A 71 43.89 -33.27 -8.47
C ASN A 71 44.62 -32.09 -7.78
N ASN A 72 44.44 -31.90 -6.49
CA ASN A 72 44.98 -30.79 -5.70
C ASN A 72 46.31 -31.18 -5.02
N GLY A 73 46.68 -32.46 -4.99
CA GLY A 73 47.94 -32.91 -4.40
C GLY A 73 47.75 -34.08 -3.45
N GLN A 74 48.62 -34.19 -2.43
CA GLN A 74 48.54 -35.27 -1.45
C GLN A 74 47.38 -35.09 -0.49
N ILE A 75 46.55 -36.12 -0.36
CA ILE A 75 45.46 -36.20 0.62
C ILE A 75 46.06 -36.65 1.94
N GLY A 76 45.96 -35.81 2.98
CA GLY A 76 46.40 -36.14 4.32
C GLY A 76 47.89 -36.51 4.43
N GLY A 77 48.21 -37.33 5.41
CA GLY A 77 49.58 -37.77 5.72
C GLY A 77 49.94 -39.17 5.20
N ASP A 78 51.23 -39.49 5.33
CA ASP A 78 51.78 -40.81 4.99
C ASP A 78 51.09 -41.92 5.82
N GLN A 79 50.62 -42.98 5.15
CA GLN A 79 50.08 -44.18 5.81
C GLN A 79 51.15 -45.26 5.82
N VAL A 80 51.67 -45.58 7.01
CA VAL A 80 52.74 -46.59 7.18
C VAL A 80 52.15 -47.97 7.01
N ILE A 81 52.89 -48.81 6.23
CA ILE A 81 52.57 -50.23 6.02
C ILE A 81 53.69 -51.14 6.52
N SER A 82 53.29 -52.29 7.10
CA SER A 82 54.18 -53.31 7.58
C SER A 82 53.70 -54.69 7.11
N LEU A 83 54.29 -55.17 6.02
CA LEU A 83 53.83 -56.33 5.26
C LEU A 83 54.67 -57.53 5.51
N PHE A 84 54.15 -58.56 6.19
CA PHE A 84 54.78 -59.88 6.25
C PHE A 84 54.81 -60.50 4.87
N ALA A 85 55.76 -61.39 4.61
CA ALA A 85 55.91 -62.11 3.37
C ALA A 85 54.60 -62.79 2.96
N LYS A 86 54.15 -62.53 1.72
CA LYS A 86 52.91 -63.06 1.11
C LYS A 86 51.62 -62.65 1.83
N LYS A 87 51.64 -61.52 2.55
CA LYS A 87 50.46 -60.96 3.24
C LYS A 87 50.04 -59.61 2.67
N THR A 88 48.89 -59.21 3.04
CA THR A 88 48.32 -57.91 2.74
C THR A 88 48.26 -57.03 3.97
N ASP A 89 48.23 -55.69 3.78
CA ASP A 89 47.97 -54.70 4.79
C ASP A 89 46.99 -53.66 4.20
N GLY A 90 46.11 -53.11 5.03
CA GLY A 90 45.07 -52.15 4.61
C GLY A 90 45.28 -50.81 5.28
N VAL A 91 45.28 -49.80 4.51
CA VAL A 91 45.31 -48.37 4.97
C VAL A 91 44.12 -47.58 4.47
N PHE A 92 43.84 -46.47 5.09
CA PHE A 92 42.78 -45.57 4.65
C PHE A 92 43.16 -44.12 4.89
N ILE A 93 42.42 -43.22 4.20
CA ILE A 93 42.48 -41.78 4.38
C ILE A 93 41.10 -41.19 4.24
N ASP A 94 40.75 -40.18 5.03
CA ASP A 94 39.54 -39.40 4.85
C ASP A 94 39.82 -38.31 3.82
N TRP A 95 38.90 -38.14 2.88
CA TRP A 95 38.98 -37.27 1.70
C TRP A 95 37.73 -36.42 1.56
N PHE A 96 37.92 -35.12 1.40
CA PHE A 96 36.85 -34.14 1.12
C PHE A 96 37.02 -33.64 -0.30
N PRO A 97 36.33 -34.24 -1.29
CA PRO A 97 36.54 -33.89 -2.67
C PRO A 97 35.92 -32.55 -3.04
N ASN A 98 36.58 -31.85 -3.96
CA ASN A 98 35.96 -30.75 -4.72
C ASN A 98 35.13 -31.34 -5.86
N TYR A 99 34.09 -30.57 -6.31
CA TYR A 99 33.23 -31.00 -7.37
C TYR A 99 33.99 -31.21 -8.69
N GLY A 100 33.38 -31.99 -9.60
CA GLY A 100 33.86 -32.25 -10.93
C GLY A 100 34.69 -33.52 -11.06
N LYS A 101 35.46 -33.63 -12.16
CA LYS A 101 36.27 -34.81 -12.45
C LYS A 101 37.51 -34.82 -11.56
N GLN A 102 37.63 -35.81 -10.70
CA GLN A 102 38.75 -36.04 -9.81
C GLN A 102 39.52 -37.28 -10.22
N THR A 103 40.85 -37.29 -10.08
CA THR A 103 41.71 -38.44 -10.25
C THR A 103 42.32 -38.79 -8.94
N VAL A 104 41.80 -39.83 -8.28
CA VAL A 104 42.38 -40.38 -7.07
C VAL A 104 43.54 -41.30 -7.46
N THR A 105 44.71 -41.01 -6.94
CA THR A 105 45.93 -41.84 -7.18
C THR A 105 46.46 -42.33 -5.83
N VAL A 106 46.65 -43.64 -5.75
CA VAL A 106 47.32 -44.31 -4.61
C VAL A 106 48.70 -44.72 -5.04
N LYS A 107 49.73 -44.32 -4.27
CA LYS A 107 51.15 -44.64 -4.57
C LYS A 107 51.81 -45.28 -3.35
N ILE A 108 52.55 -46.33 -3.60
CA ILE A 108 53.36 -47.04 -2.61
C ILE A 108 54.80 -46.53 -2.69
N PHE A 109 55.44 -46.31 -1.57
CA PHE A 109 56.81 -45.92 -1.40
C PHE A 109 57.51 -46.89 -0.45
N PRO A 110 58.10 -48.00 -1.00
CA PRO A 110 58.88 -49.00 -0.22
C PRO A 110 60.10 -48.35 0.43
N TRP A 111 60.40 -48.66 1.65
CA TRP A 111 61.62 -48.18 2.32
C TRP A 111 62.88 -48.87 1.80
N GLN A 112 62.72 -50.07 1.32
CA GLN A 112 63.83 -50.87 0.75
C GLN A 112 63.85 -50.62 -0.79
N THR A 113 64.67 -49.69 -1.21
CA THR A 113 64.80 -49.35 -2.63
C THR A 113 65.64 -50.37 -3.39
N GLY A 114 65.26 -50.67 -4.63
CA GLY A 114 66.02 -51.55 -5.55
C GLY A 114 65.69 -53.01 -5.48
N ILE A 115 64.80 -53.46 -4.60
CA ILE A 115 64.30 -54.83 -4.51
C ILE A 115 62.82 -54.98 -4.97
N ASP A 116 62.14 -53.89 -5.19
CA ASP A 116 60.72 -53.82 -5.49
C ASP A 116 60.49 -53.45 -6.96
N ASP A 117 59.39 -53.93 -7.59
CA ASP A 117 58.97 -53.55 -8.91
C ASP A 117 58.15 -52.24 -8.87
N PRO A 118 58.67 -51.13 -9.29
CA PRO A 118 57.99 -49.86 -9.21
C PRO A 118 56.83 -49.73 -10.22
N SER A 119 56.63 -50.65 -11.14
CA SER A 119 55.60 -50.55 -12.18
C SER A 119 54.16 -50.84 -11.66
N ASN A 120 54.05 -51.52 -10.52
CA ASN A 120 52.80 -51.88 -9.84
C ASN A 120 52.57 -51.14 -8.52
N ASN A 121 53.36 -50.07 -8.28
CA ASN A 121 53.29 -49.27 -7.04
C ASN A 121 52.30 -48.07 -7.14
N SER A 122 51.61 -47.94 -8.24
CA SER A 122 50.67 -46.78 -8.40
C SER A 122 49.45 -47.18 -9.20
N ILE A 123 48.33 -46.81 -8.68
CA ILE A 123 47.03 -46.94 -9.36
C ILE A 123 46.27 -45.64 -9.32
N SER A 124 45.56 -45.31 -10.40
CA SER A 124 44.72 -44.14 -10.49
C SER A 124 43.31 -44.52 -10.90
N THR A 125 42.35 -43.89 -10.27
CA THR A 125 40.92 -44.06 -10.60
C THR A 125 40.29 -42.68 -10.85
N GLU A 126 39.60 -42.54 -11.95
CA GLU A 126 38.82 -41.35 -12.24
C GLU A 126 37.45 -41.45 -11.60
N ILE A 127 37.02 -40.38 -10.96
CA ILE A 127 35.76 -40.27 -10.25
C ILE A 127 35.13 -38.92 -10.63
N TYR A 128 33.83 -38.91 -10.78
CA TYR A 128 33.07 -37.68 -10.91
C TYR A 128 32.41 -37.36 -9.58
N VAL A 129 32.69 -36.20 -9.04
CA VAL A 129 32.13 -35.67 -7.80
C VAL A 129 30.99 -34.71 -8.18
N ALA A 130 29.79 -34.98 -7.71
CA ALA A 130 28.63 -34.12 -7.91
C ALA A 130 28.79 -32.81 -7.13
N GLN A 131 28.29 -31.72 -7.71
CA GLN A 131 28.25 -30.44 -7.04
C GLN A 131 27.23 -30.45 -5.91
N ASP A 132 27.53 -29.76 -4.82
CA ASP A 132 26.72 -29.59 -3.62
C ASP A 132 27.01 -28.16 -3.14
N THR A 133 26.15 -27.23 -3.53
CA THR A 133 26.44 -25.79 -3.41
C THR A 133 26.32 -25.29 -1.98
N ASP A 134 25.33 -25.80 -1.23
CA ASP A 134 25.09 -25.43 0.19
C ASP A 134 25.80 -26.35 1.19
N HIS A 135 26.36 -27.48 0.68
CA HIS A 135 27.09 -28.49 1.45
C HIS A 135 26.22 -29.23 2.49
N ASP A 136 24.93 -29.44 2.20
CA ASP A 136 24.02 -30.21 3.06
C ASP A 136 24.16 -31.73 2.86
N GLY A 137 24.88 -32.13 1.82
CA GLY A 137 25.15 -33.54 1.46
C GLY A 137 24.18 -34.11 0.45
N ILE A 138 23.28 -33.29 -0.12
CA ILE A 138 22.42 -33.62 -1.25
C ILE A 138 23.04 -32.94 -2.49
N PRO A 139 23.40 -33.70 -3.53
CA PRO A 139 23.97 -33.10 -4.73
C PRO A 139 22.89 -32.27 -5.48
N ASN A 140 23.32 -31.16 -6.11
CA ASN A 140 22.44 -30.19 -6.79
C ASN A 140 21.42 -30.83 -7.76
N ASP A 141 21.76 -31.97 -8.40
CA ASP A 141 20.85 -32.66 -9.32
C ASP A 141 19.63 -33.33 -8.64
N LYS A 142 19.65 -33.42 -7.32
CA LYS A 142 18.62 -34.03 -6.47
C LYS A 142 18.13 -33.09 -5.38
N ASP A 143 18.73 -31.93 -5.29
CA ASP A 143 18.43 -30.93 -4.28
C ASP A 143 17.27 -30.05 -4.73
N PRO A 144 16.20 -29.93 -3.93
CA PRO A 144 15.12 -28.98 -4.21
C PRO A 144 15.47 -27.52 -3.91
N ASP A 145 16.60 -27.23 -3.18
CA ASP A 145 17.06 -25.93 -2.75
C ASP A 145 18.61 -25.93 -2.77
N MET A 146 19.17 -25.78 -3.98
CA MET A 146 20.58 -26.04 -4.27
C MET A 146 21.58 -25.16 -3.53
N ASP A 147 21.18 -23.97 -3.12
CA ASP A 147 22.08 -23.02 -2.41
C ASP A 147 21.70 -22.82 -0.95
N GLY A 148 20.60 -23.44 -0.50
CA GLY A 148 20.22 -23.51 0.90
C GLY A 148 19.67 -22.18 1.45
N ASP A 149 19.17 -21.29 0.62
CA ASP A 149 18.62 -20.01 1.07
C ASP A 149 17.18 -20.09 1.59
N GLY A 150 16.51 -21.22 1.37
CA GLY A 150 15.15 -21.51 1.80
C GLY A 150 14.11 -21.31 0.71
N VAL A 151 14.52 -20.97 -0.51
CA VAL A 151 13.65 -20.87 -1.70
C VAL A 151 13.88 -22.06 -2.61
N GLU A 152 12.80 -22.82 -2.91
CA GLU A 152 12.88 -23.94 -3.83
C GLU A 152 13.40 -23.51 -5.21
N ASN A 153 14.32 -24.27 -5.85
CA ASN A 153 14.88 -23.97 -7.17
C ASN A 153 13.85 -23.55 -8.24
N ALA A 154 12.63 -24.10 -8.15
CA ALA A 154 11.57 -23.81 -9.12
C ALA A 154 10.96 -22.42 -8.96
N LYS A 155 11.23 -21.75 -7.84
CA LYS A 155 10.73 -20.41 -7.49
C LYS A 155 11.86 -19.41 -7.36
N ASP A 156 13.08 -19.87 -7.47
CA ASP A 156 14.30 -19.12 -7.30
C ASP A 156 14.85 -18.70 -8.68
N ALA A 157 15.04 -17.40 -8.85
CA ALA A 157 15.66 -16.83 -10.03
C ALA A 157 17.19 -17.12 -10.10
N PHE A 158 17.83 -17.39 -8.95
CA PHE A 158 19.27 -17.59 -8.81
C PHE A 158 19.63 -18.86 -8.01
N PRO A 159 19.23 -20.07 -8.41
CA PRO A 159 19.27 -21.29 -7.60
C PRO A 159 20.66 -21.78 -7.14
N LEU A 160 21.71 -21.03 -7.39
CA LEU A 160 23.09 -21.29 -6.98
C LEU A 160 23.71 -20.13 -6.19
N ASN A 161 22.89 -19.12 -5.83
CA ASN A 161 23.40 -17.94 -5.13
C ASN A 161 22.56 -17.62 -3.88
N PRO A 162 22.95 -18.07 -2.69
CA PRO A 162 22.18 -17.99 -1.45
C PRO A 162 21.95 -16.56 -0.93
N LYS A 163 22.15 -15.54 -1.76
CA LYS A 163 21.91 -14.14 -1.44
C LYS A 163 20.85 -13.52 -2.30
N GLU A 164 20.45 -14.19 -3.36
CA GLU A 164 19.50 -13.70 -4.35
C GLU A 164 18.52 -14.81 -4.70
N TRP A 165 17.24 -14.50 -4.69
CA TRP A 165 16.18 -15.45 -5.04
C TRP A 165 15.13 -14.84 -5.97
N LYS A 166 15.17 -13.53 -6.17
CA LYS A 166 14.19 -12.81 -6.98
C LYS A 166 14.89 -11.87 -7.95
N ASP A 167 14.32 -11.73 -9.13
CA ASP A 167 14.74 -10.86 -10.21
C ASP A 167 13.45 -10.24 -10.77
N THR A 168 13.13 -9.04 -10.28
CA THR A 168 11.82 -8.41 -10.52
C THR A 168 11.67 -7.94 -11.97
N ASP A 169 12.73 -7.36 -12.56
CA ASP A 169 12.72 -6.83 -13.93
C ASP A 169 13.28 -7.81 -14.98
N GLY A 170 13.96 -8.89 -14.53
CA GLY A 170 14.51 -9.93 -15.41
C GLY A 170 15.81 -9.57 -16.10
N ASP A 171 16.59 -8.62 -15.58
CA ASP A 171 17.86 -8.16 -16.18
C ASP A 171 19.05 -9.07 -15.82
N GLY A 172 18.87 -9.98 -14.85
CA GLY A 172 19.86 -10.94 -14.37
C GLY A 172 20.67 -10.45 -13.17
N ILE A 173 20.29 -9.33 -12.56
CA ILE A 173 20.77 -8.87 -11.25
C ILE A 173 19.65 -9.17 -10.24
N GLY A 174 20.00 -9.79 -9.12
CA GLY A 174 18.99 -10.10 -8.10
C GLY A 174 18.57 -8.88 -7.31
N ASP A 175 17.29 -8.87 -6.89
CA ASP A 175 16.66 -7.73 -6.19
C ASP A 175 17.50 -7.21 -5.01
N ASN A 176 18.24 -8.07 -4.31
CA ASN A 176 19.06 -7.65 -3.16
C ASN A 176 20.31 -6.86 -3.54
N SER A 177 20.79 -7.03 -4.77
CA SER A 177 22.00 -6.39 -5.31
C SER A 177 21.68 -5.32 -6.35
N ASP A 178 20.41 -5.24 -6.76
CA ASP A 178 19.97 -4.35 -7.81
C ASP A 178 19.79 -2.92 -7.29
N PRO A 179 20.39 -1.91 -7.91
CA PRO A 179 20.16 -0.52 -7.57
C PRO A 179 18.85 0.08 -8.12
N ASP A 180 18.15 -0.64 -9.05
CA ASP A 180 16.92 -0.22 -9.74
C ASP A 180 16.11 -1.49 -10.06
N ILE A 181 15.42 -2.02 -9.04
CA ILE A 181 14.84 -3.37 -9.00
C ILE A 181 13.78 -3.62 -10.09
N ASP A 182 13.04 -2.61 -10.50
CA ASP A 182 11.98 -2.72 -11.50
C ASP A 182 12.36 -2.09 -12.86
N ASN A 183 13.56 -1.47 -12.92
CA ASN A 183 14.19 -0.92 -14.11
C ASN A 183 13.33 0.16 -14.81
N ASP A 184 12.67 0.99 -14.01
CA ASP A 184 11.90 2.14 -14.48
C ASP A 184 12.78 3.37 -14.76
N GLY A 185 14.04 3.35 -14.29
CA GLY A 185 15.06 4.41 -14.41
C GLY A 185 15.19 5.28 -13.18
N VAL A 186 14.43 5.02 -12.10
CA VAL A 186 14.55 5.65 -10.78
C VAL A 186 15.21 4.66 -9.82
N PRO A 187 16.43 4.96 -9.32
CA PRO A 187 17.07 4.05 -8.38
C PRO A 187 16.26 3.86 -7.10
N ASN A 188 16.23 2.62 -6.54
CA ASN A 188 15.48 2.22 -5.34
C ASN A 188 15.54 3.20 -4.17
N LYS A 189 16.63 3.92 -4.03
CA LYS A 189 16.80 4.92 -2.96
C LYS A 189 15.88 6.13 -3.10
N PHE A 190 15.44 6.42 -4.32
CA PHE A 190 14.64 7.59 -4.67
C PHE A 190 13.27 7.19 -5.19
N ASP A 191 13.01 5.90 -5.21
CA ASP A 191 11.78 5.28 -5.63
C ASP A 191 10.97 4.83 -4.39
N GLU A 192 9.74 5.28 -4.29
CA GLU A 192 8.84 4.89 -3.21
C GLU A 192 8.11 3.58 -3.51
N MET A 193 8.15 3.14 -4.80
CA MET A 193 7.53 1.91 -5.30
C MET A 193 8.52 0.98 -6.04
N PRO A 194 9.65 0.57 -5.43
CA PRO A 194 10.81 -0.02 -6.11
C PRO A 194 10.58 -1.40 -6.74
N TYR A 195 9.37 -1.90 -6.77
CA TYR A 195 8.96 -3.17 -7.36
C TYR A 195 7.89 -3.01 -8.44
N ASP A 196 7.52 -1.78 -8.79
CA ASP A 196 6.50 -1.51 -9.81
C ASP A 196 6.98 -0.45 -10.80
N ALA A 197 7.49 -0.89 -11.94
CA ALA A 197 8.02 -0.06 -13.02
C ALA A 197 7.04 0.97 -13.64
N ASN A 198 5.82 1.04 -13.16
CA ASN A 198 4.87 2.08 -13.57
C ASN A 198 4.70 3.18 -12.54
N GLU A 199 5.26 3.02 -11.34
CA GLU A 199 5.09 3.89 -10.20
C GLU A 199 6.46 4.30 -9.64
N THR A 200 6.59 5.55 -9.24
CA THR A 200 7.83 6.09 -8.64
C THR A 200 7.58 6.87 -7.37
N LEU A 201 6.35 7.30 -7.17
CA LEU A 201 5.93 8.13 -6.03
C LEU A 201 4.67 7.56 -5.40
N ASP A 202 4.56 7.69 -4.09
CA ASP A 202 3.40 7.35 -3.27
C ASP A 202 3.28 8.49 -2.23
N THR A 203 2.59 9.57 -2.62
CA THR A 203 2.62 10.85 -1.90
C THR A 203 1.99 10.76 -0.51
N ASP A 204 0.91 9.98 -0.36
CA ASP A 204 0.21 9.79 0.92
C ASP A 204 0.64 8.55 1.69
N HIS A 205 1.46 7.69 1.06
CA HIS A 205 2.02 6.45 1.61
C HIS A 205 0.96 5.39 1.95
N ASP A 206 -0.11 5.28 1.16
CA ASP A 206 -1.15 4.26 1.33
C ASP A 206 -0.82 2.93 0.63
N GLY A 207 0.24 2.91 -0.20
CA GLY A 207 0.74 1.75 -0.93
C GLY A 207 0.19 1.65 -2.36
N ILE A 208 -0.50 2.67 -2.85
CA ILE A 208 -0.90 2.86 -4.25
C ILE A 208 -0.05 3.99 -4.80
N GLY A 209 0.65 3.76 -5.90
CA GLY A 209 1.47 4.80 -6.51
C GLY A 209 0.64 5.87 -7.22
N ASN A 210 1.17 7.08 -7.30
CA ASN A 210 0.46 8.25 -7.81
C ASN A 210 -0.11 8.09 -9.25
N ASN A 211 0.46 7.24 -10.10
CA ASN A 211 -0.12 7.02 -11.44
C ASN A 211 -1.40 6.17 -11.40
N ALA A 212 -1.57 5.35 -10.37
CA ALA A 212 -2.71 4.46 -10.18
C ALA A 212 -3.72 5.02 -9.17
N ASP A 213 -3.29 5.94 -8.32
CA ASP A 213 -4.14 6.62 -7.36
C ASP A 213 -5.05 7.65 -8.05
N THR A 214 -6.10 8.01 -7.44
CA THR A 214 -7.08 9.03 -7.90
C THR A 214 -7.18 10.21 -6.96
N ASP A 215 -6.46 10.16 -5.83
CA ASP A 215 -6.41 11.16 -4.74
C ASP A 215 -5.03 11.06 -4.09
N ASP A 216 -3.99 11.53 -4.84
CA ASP A 216 -2.56 11.30 -4.57
C ASP A 216 -2.09 11.73 -3.17
N ASP A 217 -2.75 12.70 -2.53
CA ASP A 217 -2.40 13.20 -1.20
C ASP A 217 -3.44 12.89 -0.12
N ASN A 218 -4.51 12.16 -0.51
CA ASN A 218 -5.56 11.60 0.34
C ASN A 218 -6.27 12.66 1.21
N ASP A 219 -6.47 13.83 0.65
CA ASP A 219 -7.17 14.94 1.33
C ASP A 219 -8.70 14.85 1.18
N GLY A 220 -9.18 13.96 0.30
CA GLY A 220 -10.58 13.72 -0.02
C GLY A 220 -11.07 14.49 -1.23
N LEU A 221 -10.17 15.16 -1.97
CA LEU A 221 -10.44 15.85 -3.22
C LEU A 221 -9.68 15.13 -4.36
N PRO A 222 -10.36 14.46 -5.30
CA PRO A 222 -9.67 13.73 -6.35
C PRO A 222 -8.81 14.62 -7.25
N ASP A 223 -7.65 14.12 -7.73
CA ASP A 223 -6.66 14.82 -8.59
C ASP A 223 -7.29 15.54 -9.77
N ILE A 224 -8.21 14.86 -10.47
CA ILE A 224 -8.91 15.46 -11.62
C ILE A 224 -9.70 16.71 -11.20
N LYS A 225 -10.24 16.71 -9.99
CA LYS A 225 -10.98 17.84 -9.46
C LYS A 225 -10.04 18.96 -9.07
N GLU A 226 -8.93 18.63 -8.44
CA GLU A 226 -7.89 19.55 -8.05
C GLU A 226 -7.29 20.30 -9.24
N LEU A 227 -6.93 19.56 -10.30
CA LEU A 227 -6.48 20.15 -11.56
C LEU A 227 -7.51 21.10 -12.19
N GLN A 228 -8.83 20.87 -11.96
CA GLN A 228 -9.89 21.75 -12.45
C GLN A 228 -9.99 23.05 -11.66
N ILE A 229 -9.81 22.99 -10.34
CA ILE A 229 -9.90 24.17 -9.46
C ILE A 229 -8.56 24.88 -9.27
N GLY A 230 -7.44 24.18 -9.62
CA GLY A 230 -6.09 24.73 -9.62
C GLY A 230 -5.28 24.45 -8.36
N THR A 231 -5.73 23.49 -7.54
CA THR A 231 -4.95 22.96 -6.40
C THR A 231 -3.90 21.96 -6.86
N ASN A 232 -3.10 21.47 -5.95
CA ASN A 232 -1.97 20.59 -6.23
C ASN A 232 -2.24 19.17 -5.71
N PRO A 233 -2.47 18.16 -6.61
CA PRO A 233 -2.76 16.77 -6.23
C PRO A 233 -1.72 16.08 -5.34
N LEU A 234 -0.55 16.65 -5.18
CA LEU A 234 0.53 16.09 -4.37
C LEU A 234 0.67 16.82 -3.02
N LYS A 235 -0.29 17.63 -2.65
CA LYS A 235 -0.16 18.46 -1.46
C LYS A 235 -1.52 18.76 -0.83
N ALA A 236 -1.90 18.02 0.14
CA ALA A 236 -3.19 18.04 0.84
C ALA A 236 -3.68 19.42 1.36
N ASP A 237 -2.83 20.40 1.40
CA ASP A 237 -3.10 21.78 1.81
C ASP A 237 -2.32 22.70 0.86
N THR A 238 -2.93 23.05 -0.27
CA THR A 238 -2.24 23.75 -1.37
C THR A 238 -1.71 25.12 -0.94
N ASP A 239 -2.49 25.92 -0.25
CA ASP A 239 -2.11 27.31 0.13
C ASP A 239 -1.36 27.40 1.44
N GLY A 240 -1.43 26.36 2.29
CA GLY A 240 -0.63 26.23 3.51
C GLY A 240 -1.22 26.92 4.73
N ASP A 241 -2.53 27.07 4.79
CA ASP A 241 -3.20 27.71 5.92
C ASP A 241 -3.53 26.75 7.08
N GLY A 242 -3.44 25.43 6.84
CA GLY A 242 -3.64 24.37 7.81
C GLY A 242 -4.98 23.64 7.65
N VAL A 243 -5.77 23.96 6.64
CA VAL A 243 -6.98 23.24 6.24
C VAL A 243 -6.69 22.52 4.93
N ILE A 244 -7.05 21.24 4.85
CA ILE A 244 -6.83 20.44 3.63
C ILE A 244 -7.81 20.85 2.54
N ASP A 245 -7.38 20.78 1.26
CA ASP A 245 -8.14 21.30 0.11
C ASP A 245 -9.54 20.70 0.01
N GLY A 246 -9.70 19.41 0.34
CA GLY A 246 -11.00 18.73 0.36
C GLY A 246 -11.98 19.22 1.44
N LYS A 247 -11.53 20.04 2.39
CA LYS A 247 -12.36 20.66 3.43
C LYS A 247 -12.33 22.17 3.40
N ASP A 248 -11.50 22.75 2.54
CA ASP A 248 -11.32 24.16 2.38
C ASP A 248 -12.32 24.73 1.35
N ALA A 249 -13.06 25.75 1.73
CA ALA A 249 -13.94 26.49 0.81
C ALA A 249 -13.13 27.35 -0.19
N PHE A 250 -11.87 27.71 0.18
CA PHE A 250 -11.00 28.60 -0.59
C PHE A 250 -9.57 28.04 -0.69
N PRO A 251 -9.33 26.86 -1.23
CA PRO A 251 -8.08 26.10 -1.11
C PRO A 251 -6.87 26.75 -1.82
N LEU A 252 -7.00 27.98 -2.29
CA LEU A 252 -5.96 28.79 -2.91
C LEU A 252 -5.76 30.15 -2.22
N ASP A 253 -6.50 30.45 -1.15
CA ASP A 253 -6.36 31.71 -0.40
C ASP A 253 -6.02 31.44 1.08
N PRO A 254 -4.75 31.54 1.49
CA PRO A 254 -4.27 31.21 2.83
C PRO A 254 -4.79 32.10 3.94
N LYS A 255 -5.83 32.84 3.70
CA LYS A 255 -6.52 33.70 4.67
C LYS A 255 -7.97 33.29 4.89
N GLU A 256 -8.50 32.47 4.03
CA GLU A 256 -9.89 32.05 4.03
C GLU A 256 -9.95 30.52 3.88
N TRP A 257 -10.74 29.87 4.74
CA TRP A 257 -10.91 28.40 4.69
C TRP A 257 -12.37 27.98 4.87
N LYS A 258 -13.24 28.93 5.20
CA LYS A 258 -14.63 28.67 5.50
C LYS A 258 -15.53 29.71 4.88
N ASP A 259 -16.66 29.27 4.35
CA ASP A 259 -17.74 30.05 3.79
C ASP A 259 -19.04 29.57 4.46
N THR A 260 -19.46 30.27 5.50
CA THR A 260 -20.58 29.83 6.35
C THR A 260 -21.92 29.91 5.66
N ASP A 261 -22.13 30.93 4.82
CA ASP A 261 -23.40 31.15 4.11
C ASP A 261 -23.41 30.70 2.65
N GLY A 262 -22.21 30.41 2.06
CA GLY A 262 -22.04 29.91 0.72
C GLY A 262 -22.14 31.00 -0.35
N ASP A 263 -21.86 32.26 -0.04
CA ASP A 263 -21.97 33.38 -0.97
C ASP A 263 -20.67 33.63 -1.78
N GLY A 264 -19.58 32.91 -1.44
CA GLY A 264 -18.28 32.97 -2.11
C GLY A 264 -17.35 34.03 -1.50
N ILE A 265 -17.67 34.60 -0.35
CA ILE A 265 -16.81 35.45 0.45
C ILE A 265 -16.43 34.65 1.70
N GLY A 266 -15.12 34.53 1.99
CA GLY A 266 -14.67 33.78 3.17
C GLY A 266 -15.02 34.49 4.48
N ASP A 267 -15.30 33.68 5.51
CA ASP A 267 -15.71 34.15 6.85
C ASP A 267 -14.81 35.25 7.43
N ASN A 268 -13.52 35.25 7.10
CA ASN A 268 -12.57 36.27 7.62
C ASN A 268 -12.73 37.61 6.93
N SER A 269 -13.18 37.64 5.70
CA SER A 269 -13.38 38.86 4.89
C SER A 269 -14.83 39.30 4.84
N ASP A 270 -15.75 38.42 5.25
CA ASP A 270 -17.17 38.70 5.21
C ASP A 270 -17.61 39.65 6.32
N THR A 271 -18.52 40.55 6.01
CA THR A 271 -19.11 41.52 6.94
C THR A 271 -20.43 41.05 7.56
N ASP A 272 -21.02 39.95 7.01
CA ASP A 272 -22.30 39.35 7.43
C ASP A 272 -22.23 37.82 7.17
N ILE A 273 -21.39 37.11 7.97
CA ILE A 273 -20.92 35.75 7.77
C ILE A 273 -22.03 34.73 7.57
N ASP A 274 -23.19 34.91 8.17
CA ASP A 274 -24.32 34.01 8.04
C ASP A 274 -25.42 34.52 7.09
N ASN A 275 -25.23 35.78 6.59
CA ASN A 275 -26.13 36.44 5.62
C ASN A 275 -27.58 36.50 6.11
N ASP A 276 -27.76 36.81 7.42
CA ASP A 276 -29.08 37.03 8.00
C ASP A 276 -29.54 38.48 7.86
N GLY A 277 -28.65 39.37 7.40
CA GLY A 277 -28.86 40.80 7.19
C GLY A 277 -28.45 41.68 8.37
N ILE A 278 -27.81 41.10 9.39
CA ILE A 278 -27.22 41.81 10.52
C ILE A 278 -25.70 41.77 10.41
N PRO A 279 -25.01 42.89 10.20
CA PRO A 279 -23.55 42.85 10.10
C PRO A 279 -22.88 42.31 11.35
N ASN A 280 -21.80 41.50 11.21
CA ASN A 280 -21.06 40.80 12.28
C ASN A 280 -20.78 41.67 13.54
N LYS A 281 -20.57 42.98 13.36
CA LYS A 281 -20.28 43.91 14.48
C LYS A 281 -21.49 44.18 15.37
N GLU A 282 -22.68 44.00 14.81
CA GLU A 282 -23.97 44.27 15.45
C GLU A 282 -24.68 42.96 15.80
N ASP A 283 -24.19 41.86 15.21
CA ASP A 283 -24.74 40.54 15.44
C ASP A 283 -24.13 39.86 16.66
N LYS A 284 -25.02 39.28 17.46
CA LYS A 284 -24.67 38.49 18.65
C LYS A 284 -24.30 37.05 18.29
N PHE A 285 -24.74 36.54 17.13
CA PHE A 285 -24.58 35.18 16.68
C PHE A 285 -24.05 35.08 15.24
N PRO A 286 -22.87 35.67 14.91
CA PRO A 286 -22.39 35.94 13.56
C PRO A 286 -22.15 34.70 12.68
N PHE A 287 -22.43 33.51 13.14
CA PHE A 287 -22.30 32.24 12.43
C PHE A 287 -23.58 31.41 12.42
N ASN A 288 -24.71 32.06 12.80
CA ASN A 288 -25.97 31.35 13.00
C ASN A 288 -27.14 32.18 12.48
N LYS A 289 -27.75 31.71 11.40
CA LYS A 289 -28.95 32.33 10.84
C LYS A 289 -30.12 32.28 11.81
N ALA A 290 -30.74 33.44 11.99
CA ALA A 290 -31.93 33.54 12.81
C ALA A 290 -33.06 32.63 12.30
N PRO A 291 -33.78 31.93 13.18
CA PRO A 291 -34.89 31.09 12.75
C PRO A 291 -36.06 31.92 12.17
N VAL A 292 -36.76 31.36 11.20
CA VAL A 292 -37.83 32.04 10.46
C VAL A 292 -39.20 31.62 11.00
N ILE A 293 -40.01 32.63 11.43
CA ILE A 293 -41.39 32.41 11.90
C ILE A 293 -42.36 32.36 10.73
N GLU A 294 -42.99 31.21 10.51
CA GLU A 294 -44.07 31.03 9.56
C GLU A 294 -45.34 30.50 10.31
N LEU A 295 -46.44 31.24 10.15
CA LEU A 295 -47.77 30.86 10.69
C LEU A 295 -48.61 30.33 9.56
N LYS A 296 -49.23 29.14 9.73
CA LYS A 296 -50.10 28.50 8.72
C LYS A 296 -51.37 29.31 8.47
N ASP A 297 -51.94 29.93 9.52
CA ASP A 297 -53.16 30.73 9.44
C ASP A 297 -52.91 32.08 10.09
N ASP A 298 -52.86 33.13 9.35
CA ASP A 298 -52.78 34.53 9.85
C ASP A 298 -54.24 35.02 10.11
N LYS A 299 -54.80 34.61 11.27
CA LYS A 299 -56.13 34.98 11.67
C LYS A 299 -56.16 36.38 12.24
N SER A 300 -56.53 37.36 11.41
CA SER A 300 -56.67 38.75 11.86
C SER A 300 -57.94 39.04 12.64
N SER A 301 -58.94 38.10 12.62
CA SER A 301 -60.17 38.21 13.38
C SER A 301 -60.72 36.85 13.84
N VAL A 302 -61.25 36.78 15.03
CA VAL A 302 -61.76 35.56 15.65
C VAL A 302 -63.03 35.84 16.44
N ASP A 303 -63.80 34.76 16.72
CA ASP A 303 -65.01 34.90 17.55
C ASP A 303 -64.71 34.77 19.06
N ILE A 304 -65.37 35.61 19.86
CA ILE A 304 -65.28 35.57 21.31
C ILE A 304 -65.73 34.21 21.87
N PHE A 305 -65.07 33.72 22.93
CA PHE A 305 -65.34 32.44 23.58
C PHE A 305 -65.16 31.17 22.75
N THR A 306 -64.58 31.29 21.56
CA THR A 306 -64.28 30.14 20.71
C THR A 306 -62.79 29.81 20.76
N PRO A 307 -62.44 28.49 20.91
CA PRO A 307 -61.03 28.10 20.89
C PRO A 307 -60.36 28.48 19.54
N GLN A 308 -59.25 29.18 19.62
CA GLN A 308 -58.43 29.54 18.46
C GLN A 308 -57.14 28.79 18.50
N ILE A 309 -56.63 28.33 17.36
CA ILE A 309 -55.35 27.69 17.18
C ILE A 309 -54.51 28.55 16.25
N PHE A 310 -53.33 28.95 16.71
CA PHE A 310 -52.26 29.57 15.91
C PHE A 310 -51.17 28.55 15.76
N ASP A 311 -50.87 28.15 14.52
CA ASP A 311 -49.97 27.04 14.18
C ASP A 311 -48.68 27.58 13.55
N ALA A 312 -47.56 27.40 14.24
CA ALA A 312 -46.21 27.79 13.82
C ALA A 312 -45.35 26.59 13.42
N THR A 313 -45.96 25.41 13.15
CA THR A 313 -45.20 24.20 12.78
C THR A 313 -44.50 24.30 11.46
N SER A 314 -44.76 25.33 10.63
CA SER A 314 -44.04 25.62 9.38
C SER A 314 -42.81 26.47 9.58
N SER A 315 -42.58 27.00 10.80
CA SER A 315 -41.38 27.76 11.11
C SER A 315 -40.13 26.88 10.93
N THR A 316 -39.08 27.45 10.37
CA THR A 316 -37.84 26.75 10.02
C THR A 316 -36.62 27.47 10.56
N ASP A 317 -35.56 26.73 10.62
CA ASP A 317 -34.21 27.17 10.88
C ASP A 317 -33.32 26.50 9.82
N SER A 318 -32.57 27.26 9.06
CA SER A 318 -31.89 26.77 7.86
C SER A 318 -30.54 26.09 8.14
N ASP A 319 -29.91 26.44 9.25
CA ASP A 319 -28.59 25.95 9.68
C ASP A 319 -28.63 25.23 11.02
N GLY A 320 -29.84 25.14 11.66
CA GLY A 320 -30.02 24.49 12.93
C GLY A 320 -31.39 23.84 13.13
N LYS A 321 -31.94 24.01 14.30
CA LYS A 321 -33.30 23.56 14.67
C LYS A 321 -33.91 24.47 15.72
N ILE A 322 -35.21 24.74 15.61
CA ILE A 322 -35.96 25.46 16.61
C ILE A 322 -36.13 24.55 17.86
N VAL A 323 -35.70 25.04 19.01
CA VAL A 323 -35.75 24.29 20.30
C VAL A 323 -36.83 24.84 21.24
N SER A 324 -37.29 26.08 21.02
CA SER A 324 -38.34 26.67 21.87
C SER A 324 -39.35 27.51 21.07
N TYR A 325 -40.59 27.41 21.45
CA TYR A 325 -41.70 28.24 20.98
C TYR A 325 -42.40 28.82 22.23
N LYS A 326 -42.50 30.16 22.31
CA LYS A 326 -43.09 30.84 23.43
C LYS A 326 -44.14 31.84 22.95
N TRP A 327 -45.37 31.64 23.43
CA TRP A 327 -46.53 32.46 23.08
C TRP A 327 -46.92 33.39 24.20
N GLU A 328 -47.12 34.65 23.87
CA GLU A 328 -47.63 35.66 24.76
C GLU A 328 -48.93 36.23 24.16
N VAL A 329 -49.91 36.49 25.01
CA VAL A 329 -51.14 37.22 24.67
C VAL A 329 -51.32 38.36 25.64
N ASP A 330 -51.45 39.59 25.09
CA ASP A 330 -51.51 40.86 25.86
C ASP A 330 -50.41 40.98 26.89
N GLY A 331 -49.17 40.60 26.51
CA GLY A 331 -47.96 40.68 27.32
C GLY A 331 -47.86 39.63 28.43
N LYS A 332 -48.74 38.61 28.41
CA LYS A 332 -48.69 37.49 29.36
C LYS A 332 -48.31 36.23 28.61
N GLU A 333 -47.36 35.51 29.12
CA GLU A 333 -47.02 34.15 28.64
C GLU A 333 -48.20 33.21 28.89
N ILE A 334 -48.62 32.52 27.83
CA ILE A 334 -49.79 31.64 27.85
C ILE A 334 -49.42 30.20 27.66
N GLN A 335 -48.48 29.90 26.72
CA GLN A 335 -48.18 28.53 26.30
C GLN A 335 -46.79 28.43 25.70
N GLU A 336 -46.17 27.25 25.87
CA GLU A 336 -45.01 26.80 25.12
C GLU A 336 -45.44 25.74 24.11
N GLY A 337 -44.69 25.61 23.01
CA GLY A 337 -44.92 24.63 21.93
C GLY A 337 -45.25 25.30 20.60
N ASN A 338 -45.18 24.52 19.52
CA ASN A 338 -45.26 25.01 18.12
C ASN A 338 -46.68 25.42 17.67
N ALA A 339 -47.68 25.34 18.55
CA ALA A 339 -49.02 25.87 18.32
C ALA A 339 -49.61 26.42 19.62
N LEU A 340 -50.26 27.56 19.54
CA LEU A 340 -51.01 28.15 20.64
C LEU A 340 -52.51 27.79 20.50
N THR A 341 -53.11 27.24 21.55
CA THR A 341 -54.56 27.11 21.68
C THR A 341 -55.03 28.02 22.78
N THR A 342 -55.83 29.03 22.44
CA THR A 342 -56.32 30.02 23.37
C THR A 342 -57.78 30.41 23.11
N ASN A 343 -58.46 30.96 24.16
CA ASN A 343 -59.78 31.57 24.06
C ASN A 343 -59.68 33.03 24.45
N PHE A 344 -60.29 33.88 23.64
CA PHE A 344 -60.39 35.33 23.97
C PHE A 344 -61.72 35.57 24.65
N ASN A 345 -61.68 36.20 25.85
CA ASN A 345 -62.83 36.43 26.69
C ASN A 345 -63.28 37.89 26.70
N THR A 346 -62.58 38.76 25.99
CA THR A 346 -62.87 40.20 25.85
C THR A 346 -62.93 40.55 24.36
N LEU A 347 -63.82 41.52 24.03
CA LEU A 347 -63.94 42.06 22.68
C LEU A 347 -62.84 43.12 22.43
N GLY A 348 -62.43 43.23 21.19
CA GLY A 348 -61.44 44.24 20.78
C GLY A 348 -60.19 43.67 20.20
N LYS A 349 -59.13 44.43 20.24
CA LYS A 349 -57.81 44.04 19.73
C LYS A 349 -57.01 43.45 20.82
N HIS A 350 -56.36 42.32 20.51
CA HIS A 350 -55.44 41.59 21.35
C HIS A 350 -54.13 41.42 20.67
N ASP A 351 -53.02 41.68 21.35
CA ASP A 351 -51.66 41.46 20.85
C ASP A 351 -51.23 40.01 21.11
N VAL A 352 -50.90 39.31 20.06
CA VAL A 352 -50.25 37.96 20.14
C VAL A 352 -48.82 38.07 19.71
N LYS A 353 -47.93 37.54 20.53
CA LYS A 353 -46.50 37.46 20.26
C LYS A 353 -46.03 36.01 20.29
N LEU A 354 -45.39 35.56 19.22
CA LEU A 354 -44.62 34.33 19.18
C LEU A 354 -43.15 34.67 19.22
N THR A 355 -42.41 34.03 20.11
CA THR A 355 -40.95 33.99 20.12
C THR A 355 -40.51 32.59 19.86
N ILE A 356 -39.66 32.39 18.90
CA ILE A 356 -38.98 31.10 18.67
C ILE A 356 -37.51 31.29 18.97
N THR A 357 -36.89 30.19 19.47
CA THR A 357 -35.46 30.17 19.79
C THR A 357 -34.87 28.90 19.16
N ASP A 358 -33.72 29.04 18.54
CA ASP A 358 -32.97 27.95 17.96
C ASP A 358 -32.04 27.25 18.96
N ASN A 359 -31.28 26.26 18.47
CA ASN A 359 -30.30 25.55 19.28
C ASN A 359 -29.04 26.34 19.61
N SER A 360 -28.76 27.42 18.94
CA SER A 360 -27.66 28.36 19.20
C SER A 360 -28.04 29.42 20.25
N GLY A 361 -29.33 29.53 20.56
CA GLY A 361 -29.88 30.46 21.53
C GLY A 361 -30.33 31.81 20.92
N GLU A 362 -30.31 31.90 19.59
CA GLU A 362 -30.85 33.05 18.89
C GLU A 362 -32.37 33.01 18.88
N SER A 363 -33.00 34.17 18.96
CA SER A 363 -34.43 34.27 19.14
C SER A 363 -35.06 35.35 18.26
N VAL A 364 -36.07 34.95 17.49
CA VAL A 364 -36.87 35.87 16.71
C VAL A 364 -38.28 35.95 17.25
N SER A 365 -38.87 37.12 17.20
CA SER A 365 -40.24 37.35 17.67
C SER A 365 -41.13 37.95 16.55
N LYS A 366 -42.34 37.43 16.42
CA LYS A 366 -43.41 38.00 15.57
C LYS A 366 -44.58 38.45 16.38
N ASN A 367 -44.91 39.73 16.29
CA ASN A 367 -46.11 40.31 16.92
C ASN A 367 -47.21 40.47 15.84
N PHE A 368 -48.43 40.10 16.17
CA PHE A 368 -49.60 40.33 15.34
C PHE A 368 -50.82 40.61 16.18
N GLU A 369 -51.74 41.41 15.65
CA GLU A 369 -52.96 41.82 16.28
C GLU A 369 -54.14 40.91 15.86
N VAL A 370 -54.90 40.44 16.81
CA VAL A 370 -56.12 39.65 16.60
C VAL A 370 -57.32 40.44 17.06
N SER A 371 -58.25 40.70 16.15
CA SER A 371 -59.52 41.37 16.46
C SER A 371 -60.57 40.38 16.93
N VAL A 372 -61.00 40.47 18.15
CA VAL A 372 -62.03 39.59 18.73
C VAL A 372 -63.41 40.22 18.54
N LEU A 373 -64.28 39.53 17.81
CA LEU A 373 -65.62 39.95 17.43
C LEU A 373 -66.67 39.05 18.11
N ASN A 374 -67.88 39.55 18.28
CA ASN A 374 -69.05 38.70 18.65
C ASN A 374 -69.85 38.39 17.40
N LEU A 375 -69.45 37.36 16.70
CA LEU A 375 -70.13 36.93 15.45
C LEU A 375 -71.50 36.32 15.72
N GLY A 376 -71.74 35.75 16.88
CA GLY A 376 -73.01 35.19 17.29
C GLY A 376 -74.10 36.28 17.35
N PHE A 377 -73.78 37.51 17.79
CA PHE A 377 -74.68 38.63 17.85
C PHE A 377 -75.22 39.03 16.46
N TYR A 378 -74.40 38.95 15.43
CA TYR A 378 -74.82 39.27 14.09
C TYR A 378 -75.66 38.15 13.42
N LYS A 379 -75.57 36.93 13.84
CA LYS A 379 -76.43 35.82 13.44
C LYS A 379 -77.84 35.96 13.96
N GLU A 380 -78.00 36.42 15.20
CA GLU A 380 -79.32 36.64 15.86
C GLU A 380 -80.10 37.74 15.20
N ILE A 381 -79.45 38.81 14.64
CA ILE A 381 -80.13 39.89 13.90
C ILE A 381 -80.33 39.55 12.38
N GLY A 382 -80.09 38.31 11.98
CA GLY A 382 -80.35 37.84 10.62
C GLY A 382 -79.36 38.30 9.53
N LEU A 383 -78.29 38.95 9.93
CA LEU A 383 -77.21 39.34 9.04
C LEU A 383 -75.98 38.48 9.30
N SER A 384 -75.63 37.59 8.38
CA SER A 384 -74.37 36.84 8.48
C SER A 384 -73.19 37.84 8.36
N LEU A 385 -72.11 37.59 9.16
CA LEU A 385 -70.91 38.42 9.09
C LEU A 385 -70.35 38.51 7.62
N ALA A 386 -70.56 37.46 6.84
CA ALA A 386 -70.19 37.43 5.44
C ALA A 386 -70.93 38.48 4.63
N THR A 387 -72.25 38.73 4.97
CA THR A 387 -73.07 39.74 4.30
C THR A 387 -72.64 41.13 4.69
N ILE A 388 -72.26 41.30 5.98
CA ILE A 388 -71.77 42.62 6.45
C ILE A 388 -70.34 42.89 5.89
N LEU A 389 -69.47 41.93 5.94
CA LEU A 389 -68.14 42.08 5.34
C LEU A 389 -68.18 42.22 3.84
N LEU A 390 -69.08 41.50 3.16
CA LEU A 390 -69.35 41.70 1.73
C LEU A 390 -69.94 43.07 1.45
N ALA A 391 -70.91 43.56 2.29
CA ALA A 391 -71.44 44.87 2.19
C ALA A 391 -70.41 45.98 2.46
N LEU A 392 -69.54 45.79 3.43
CA LEU A 392 -68.40 46.66 3.70
C LEU A 392 -67.38 46.63 2.57
N GLY A 393 -67.03 45.46 2.03
CA GLY A 393 -66.16 45.31 0.86
C GLY A 393 -66.75 45.89 -0.40
N ILE A 394 -68.08 45.72 -0.62
CA ILE A 394 -68.79 46.35 -1.71
C ILE A 394 -68.85 47.88 -1.51
N TYR A 395 -69.10 48.31 -0.27
CA TYR A 395 -69.09 49.74 0.07
C TYR A 395 -67.71 50.40 -0.17
N PHE A 396 -66.61 49.80 0.27
CA PHE A 396 -65.29 50.30 0.00
C PHE A 396 -64.92 50.22 -1.49
N LYS A 397 -65.28 49.18 -2.19
CA LYS A 397 -65.15 49.08 -3.65
C LYS A 397 -65.95 50.14 -4.35
N TYR A 398 -67.17 50.43 -3.87
CA TYR A 398 -68.00 51.49 -4.41
C TYR A 398 -67.45 52.89 -4.21
N ILE A 399 -66.89 53.17 -2.99
CA ILE A 399 -66.21 54.43 -2.69
C ILE A 399 -64.94 54.56 -3.52
N ALA A 400 -64.14 53.50 -3.67
CA ALA A 400 -62.92 53.54 -4.51
C ALA A 400 -63.31 53.81 -5.97
N ALA A 401 -64.30 53.12 -6.52
CA ALA A 401 -64.81 53.35 -7.88
C ALA A 401 -65.45 54.71 -8.03
N ALA A 402 -66.10 55.30 -7.00
CA ALA A 402 -66.62 56.62 -7.01
C ALA A 402 -65.50 57.71 -7.00
N LYS A 403 -64.40 57.43 -6.26
CA LYS A 403 -63.25 58.29 -6.26
C LYS A 403 -62.52 58.26 -7.59
N ASP A 404 -62.32 57.12 -8.21
CA ASP A 404 -61.71 56.98 -9.52
C ASP A 404 -62.56 57.68 -10.64
N ARG A 405 -63.90 57.59 -10.55
CA ARG A 405 -64.78 58.39 -11.47
C ARG A 405 -64.63 59.86 -11.26
N LYS A 406 -64.57 60.36 -10.03
CA LYS A 406 -64.33 61.77 -9.76
C LYS A 406 -62.97 62.28 -10.27
N ASP A 407 -61.96 61.46 -10.11
CA ASP A 407 -60.61 61.76 -10.59
C ASP A 407 -60.50 61.70 -12.09
N GLN A 408 -61.27 60.81 -12.76
CA GLN A 408 -61.47 60.81 -14.26
C GLN A 408 -62.27 62.02 -14.76
N GLU A 409 -63.43 62.37 -14.15
CA GLU A 409 -64.22 63.59 -14.48
C GLU A 409 -63.39 64.88 -14.29
N ASN A 410 -62.56 64.95 -13.25
CA ASN A 410 -61.66 66.10 -13.02
C ASN A 410 -60.52 66.15 -14.07
N SER A 411 -60.09 65.03 -14.58
CA SER A 411 -59.04 64.95 -15.64
C SER A 411 -59.64 65.31 -17.01
N GLU A 412 -60.86 64.84 -17.32
CA GLU A 412 -61.56 65.24 -18.56
C GLU A 412 -61.91 66.74 -18.59
N ASN A 413 -62.36 67.31 -17.46
CA ASN A 413 -62.64 68.74 -17.38
C ASN A 413 -61.37 69.62 -17.48
N LYS A 414 -60.18 69.09 -17.15
CA LYS A 414 -58.91 69.78 -17.37
C LYS A 414 -58.37 69.68 -18.79
N LEU A 415 -58.89 68.75 -19.60
CA LEU A 415 -58.52 68.61 -21.00
C LEU A 415 -59.39 69.43 -21.92
N ASN A 416 -60.57 69.93 -21.46
CA ASN A 416 -61.51 70.67 -22.19
C ASN A 416 -61.55 72.15 -21.82
N SER A 417 -60.65 72.63 -20.99
CA SER A 417 -60.41 74.02 -20.63
C SER A 417 -59.04 74.49 -21.18
#